data_ebf4b6a387fdf532e4b21a9c85625d71
#
_entry.id   ebf4b6a387fdf532e4b21a9c85625d71
#
_cell.length_a   1.000
_cell.length_b   1.000
_cell.length_c   1.000
_cell.angle_alpha   90.00
_cell.angle_beta   90.00
_cell.angle_gamma   90.00
#
_symmetry.space_group_name_H-M   'P 1'
#
loop_
_entity.id
_entity.type
_entity.pdbx_description
1 polymer ?
#
loop_
_entity_poly.entity_id
_entity_poly.type
_entity_poly.pdbx_seq_one_letter_code
_entity_poly.pdbx_strand_id
1 'polypeptide(L)' 'MNVLEAPGALHDDGITPLFHRVRSEFLEMPGLRLTPAQAARLWSLDRSTSDRILDGLTTAGFLLKKRSGAYLLASVG' A
#
# COMPACT_ATOMS: atom_id res chain seq x y z
N MET A 1 -15.47 -12.11 -19.85
CA MET A 1 -15.29 -11.98 -19.72
C MET A 1 -14.81 -11.59 -19.38
N ASN A 2 -14.41 -11.41 -19.64
CA ASN A 2 -13.97 -11.06 -19.45
C ASN A 2 -13.29 -10.72 -19.44
N VAL A 3 -13.05 -10.92 -19.73
CA VAL A 3 -12.54 -10.68 -19.82
C VAL A 3 -12.18 -9.98 -19.86
N LEU A 4 -12.22 -9.73 -20.13
CA LEU A 4 -12.10 -9.09 -20.16
C LEU A 4 -11.81 -8.48 -19.80
N GLU A 5 -11.74 -8.43 -19.52
CA GLU A 5 -11.32 -7.95 -19.07
C GLU A 5 -10.57 -7.53 -18.99
N ALA A 6 -10.88 -7.30 -19.20
CA ALA A 6 -10.01 -6.66 -18.75
C ALA A 6 -8.63 -6.42 -19.15
N PRO A 7 -8.37 -6.47 -20.25
CA PRO A 7 -6.98 -6.44 -20.68
C PRO A 7 -6.27 -5.13 -20.45
N GLY A 8 -6.91 -4.04 -20.78
CA GLY A 8 -6.25 -2.77 -20.60
C GLY A 8 -5.92 -2.51 -19.14
N ALA A 9 -6.74 -3.03 -18.31
CA ALA A 9 -6.57 -2.87 -16.88
C ALA A 9 -5.41 -3.67 -16.35
N LEU A 10 -4.93 -4.63 -17.10
CA LEU A 10 -3.86 -5.50 -16.63
C LEU A 10 -2.61 -4.74 -16.22
N HIS A 11 -2.34 -3.63 -16.87
CA HIS A 11 -1.15 -2.88 -16.57
C HIS A 11 -1.19 -2.29 -15.18
N ASP A 12 -2.33 -1.75 -14.82
CA ASP A 12 -2.49 -1.08 -13.55
C ASP A 12 -3.00 -2.01 -12.49
N ASP A 13 -3.66 -3.06 -12.91
CA ASP A 13 -4.33 -3.95 -11.99
C ASP A 13 -3.41 -4.63 -11.02
N GLY A 14 -2.16 -4.76 -11.37
CA GLY A 14 -1.22 -5.36 -10.45
C GLY A 14 -1.01 -4.50 -9.23
N ILE A 15 -1.01 -3.18 -9.40
CA ILE A 15 -0.72 -2.28 -8.29
C ILE A 15 -1.97 -1.67 -7.67
N THR A 16 -3.00 -1.40 -8.47
CA THR A 16 -4.21 -0.80 -7.94
C THR A 16 -4.88 -1.68 -6.89
N PRO A 17 -5.06 -2.99 -7.13
CA PRO A 17 -5.61 -3.85 -6.09
C PRO A 17 -4.72 -3.91 -4.85
N LEU A 18 -3.41 -3.79 -5.04
CA LEU A 18 -2.49 -3.78 -3.92
C LEU A 18 -2.65 -2.53 -3.07
N PHE A 19 -2.85 -1.38 -3.70
CA PHE A 19 -3.15 -0.16 -2.97
C PHE A 19 -4.38 -0.34 -2.10
N HIS A 20 -5.44 -0.90 -2.66
CA HIS A 20 -6.67 -1.12 -1.92
C HIS A 20 -6.48 -2.08 -0.78
N ARG A 21 -5.73 -3.13 -1.02
CA ARG A 21 -5.47 -4.13 0.01
C ARG A 21 -4.69 -3.53 1.16
N VAL A 22 -3.62 -2.82 0.86
CA VAL A 22 -2.77 -2.23 1.90
C VAL A 22 -3.55 -1.18 2.67
N ARG A 23 -4.33 -0.38 1.97
CA ARG A 23 -5.18 0.62 2.60
C ARG A 23 -6.14 -0.03 3.59
N SER A 24 -6.77 -1.12 3.17
CA SER A 24 -7.71 -1.85 4.03
C SER A 24 -7.03 -2.39 5.27
N GLU A 25 -5.80 -2.89 5.12
CA GLU A 25 -5.07 -3.43 6.26
C GLU A 25 -4.83 -2.35 7.31
N PHE A 26 -4.45 -1.17 6.88
CA PHE A 26 -4.23 -0.07 7.81
C PHE A 26 -5.55 0.36 8.47
N LEU A 27 -6.65 0.31 7.73
CA LEU A 27 -7.94 0.67 8.30
C LEU A 27 -8.40 -0.34 9.34
N GLU A 28 -8.11 -1.62 9.10
CA GLU A 28 -8.49 -2.66 10.04
C GLU A 28 -7.62 -2.68 11.27
N MET A 29 -6.39 -2.21 11.14
CA MET A 29 -5.46 -2.16 12.26
C MET A 29 -4.91 -0.74 12.36
N PRO A 30 -5.67 0.17 12.95
CA PRO A 30 -5.27 1.59 12.95
C PRO A 30 -3.94 1.87 13.62
N GLY A 31 -3.48 0.99 14.48
CA GLY A 31 -2.18 1.16 15.12
C GLY A 31 -1.01 0.57 14.35
N LEU A 32 -1.30 0.01 13.18
CA LEU A 32 -0.25 -0.65 12.39
C LEU A 32 0.82 0.35 11.97
N ARG A 33 2.08 -0.06 12.10
CA ARG A 33 3.24 0.71 11.69
C ARG A 33 4.19 -0.21 10.96
N LEU A 34 4.56 0.16 9.75
CA LEU A 34 5.42 -0.70 8.94
C LEU A 34 6.44 0.14 8.19
N THR A 35 7.67 -0.35 8.19
CA THR A 35 8.68 0.15 7.25
C THR A 35 8.42 -0.52 5.90
N PRO A 36 8.96 0.01 4.80
CA PRO A 36 8.80 -0.66 3.51
C PRO A 36 9.29 -2.09 3.51
N ALA A 37 10.38 -2.36 4.21
CA ALA A 37 10.90 -3.72 4.27
C ALA A 37 9.93 -4.66 4.99
N GLN A 38 9.35 -4.18 6.08
CA GLN A 38 8.37 -4.98 6.82
C GLN A 38 7.12 -5.21 5.99
N ALA A 39 6.67 -4.18 5.29
CA ALA A 39 5.49 -4.29 4.43
C ALA A 39 5.74 -5.28 3.30
N ALA A 40 6.92 -5.22 2.70
CA ALA A 40 7.27 -6.13 1.62
C ALA A 40 7.19 -7.58 2.10
N ARG A 41 7.67 -7.85 3.29
CA ARG A 41 7.64 -9.20 3.85
C ARG A 41 6.24 -9.62 4.23
N LEU A 42 5.50 -8.72 4.84
CA LEU A 42 4.16 -9.04 5.31
C LEU A 42 3.21 -9.38 4.15
N TRP A 43 3.33 -8.64 3.06
CA TRP A 43 2.42 -8.80 1.93
C TRP A 43 3.07 -9.49 0.74
N SER A 44 4.26 -10.05 0.93
CA SER A 44 4.98 -10.78 -0.13
C SER A 44 5.16 -9.94 -1.37
N LEU A 45 5.60 -8.71 -1.18
CA LEU A 45 5.86 -7.77 -2.26
C LEU A 45 7.36 -7.56 -2.40
N ASP A 46 7.79 -7.17 -3.61
CA ASP A 46 9.16 -6.73 -3.75
C ASP A 46 9.29 -5.34 -3.14
N ARG A 47 10.50 -4.95 -2.83
CA ARG A 47 10.74 -3.72 -2.11
C ARG A 47 10.27 -2.50 -2.89
N SER A 48 10.50 -2.48 -4.20
CA SER A 48 10.11 -1.32 -4.99
C SER A 48 8.59 -1.16 -5.05
N THR A 49 7.85 -2.25 -5.14
CA THR A 49 6.40 -2.20 -5.12
C THR A 49 5.90 -1.70 -3.78
N SER A 50 6.50 -2.20 -2.70
CA SER A 50 6.14 -1.77 -1.36
C SER A 50 6.37 -0.28 -1.19
N ASP A 51 7.53 0.22 -1.65
CA ASP A 51 7.83 1.65 -1.59
C ASP A 51 6.80 2.47 -2.34
N ARG A 52 6.43 2.04 -3.54
CA ARG A 52 5.45 2.77 -4.36
C ARG A 52 4.10 2.88 -3.67
N ILE A 53 3.66 1.77 -3.09
CA ILE A 53 2.35 1.75 -2.46
C ILE A 53 2.35 2.65 -1.22
N LEU A 54 3.35 2.51 -0.39
CA LEU A 54 3.42 3.30 0.84
C LEU A 54 3.59 4.79 0.53
N ASP A 55 4.45 5.11 -0.42
CA ASP A 55 4.65 6.51 -0.82
C ASP A 55 3.41 7.09 -1.47
N GLY A 56 2.73 6.31 -2.30
CA GLY A 56 1.51 6.75 -2.95
C GLY A 56 0.42 7.07 -1.95
N LEU A 57 0.25 6.21 -0.95
CA LEU A 57 -0.73 6.44 0.09
C LEU A 57 -0.36 7.64 0.97
N THR A 58 0.92 7.86 1.15
CA THR A 58 1.39 9.03 1.90
C THR A 58 1.11 10.31 1.12
N THR A 59 1.40 10.29 -0.18
CA THR A 59 1.11 11.44 -1.04
C THR A 59 -0.37 11.77 -1.07
N ALA A 60 -1.21 10.75 -1.00
CA ALA A 60 -2.66 10.95 -0.97
C ALA A 60 -3.17 11.45 0.38
N GLY A 61 -2.30 11.53 1.37
CA GLY A 61 -2.70 11.99 2.69
C GLY A 61 -3.26 10.91 3.59
N PHE A 62 -3.25 9.66 3.11
CA PHE A 62 -3.80 8.55 3.87
C PHE A 62 -2.81 8.04 4.93
N LEU A 63 -1.53 8.00 4.57
CA LEU A 63 -0.48 7.58 5.48
C LEU A 63 0.44 8.72 5.85
N LEU A 64 1.16 8.53 6.93
CA LEU A 64 2.15 9.44 7.42
C LEU A 64 3.45 8.66 7.56
N LYS A 65 4.55 9.25 7.13
CA LYS A 65 5.85 8.62 7.28
C LYS A 65 6.60 9.23 8.44
N LYS A 66 7.01 8.38 9.36
CA LYS A 66 7.78 8.81 10.50
C LYS A 66 9.26 8.92 10.15
N ARG A 67 9.98 9.67 10.95
CA ARG A 67 11.41 9.82 10.77
C ARG A 67 12.13 8.48 10.84
N SER A 68 11.60 7.55 11.59
CA SER A 68 12.16 6.20 11.69
C SER A 68 12.03 5.40 10.41
N GLY A 69 11.23 5.87 9.46
CA GLY A 69 10.96 5.15 8.23
C GLY A 69 9.67 4.35 8.26
N ALA A 70 8.97 4.36 9.38
CA ALA A 70 7.71 3.64 9.49
C ALA A 70 6.55 4.46 8.95
N TYR A 71 5.59 3.79 8.33
CA TYR A 71 4.37 4.39 7.81
C TYR A 71 3.20 3.98 8.69
N LEU A 72 2.27 4.89 8.91
CA LEU A 72 1.08 4.64 9.70
C LEU A 72 -0.05 5.54 9.22
N LEU A 73 -1.27 5.27 9.70
CA LEU A 73 -2.41 6.11 9.33
C LEU A 73 -2.19 7.53 9.79
N ALA A 74 -2.38 8.47 8.87
CA ALA A 74 -2.19 9.88 9.19
C ALA A 74 -3.22 10.36 10.21
N SER A 75 -4.43 9.85 10.13
CA SER A 75 -5.51 10.29 11.01
C SER A 75 -5.36 9.79 12.45
N VAL A 76 -4.46 8.84 12.66
CA VAL A 76 -4.27 8.26 14.00
C VAL A 76 -3.29 9.09 14.81
N GLY A 77 -2.31 9.64 14.11
CA GLY A 77 -1.26 10.38 14.76
C GLY A 77 -1.76 11.65 15.39
#